data_0f432267d464b57b9024571768b8069e
#
_entry.id   0f432267d464b57b9024571768b8069e
#
_cell.length_a   1.000
_cell.length_b   1.000
_cell.length_c   1.000
_cell.angle_alpha   90.00
_cell.angle_beta   90.00
_cell.angle_gamma   90.00
#
_symmetry.space_group_name_H-M   'P 1'
#
loop_
_entity.id
_entity.type
_entity.pdbx_description
1 polymer ?
#
loop_
_entity_poly.entity_id
_entity_poly.type
_entity_poly.pdbx_seq_one_letter_code
_entity_poly.pdbx_strand_id
1 'polypeptide(L)'
;MRLRYSVLFLLICFTAILPAAAQDDDLIRIDSSLVRLNVGVVDQKGRPITNLDKSSFDLFEDGRRQEITRFEPSTAPFSVVMILDMSGSTISFRQTIRMSASRFIDALSPDDRVAVIEFYMPTKKGADRKPKINVLNDFTTRRSEILNSINVANGEGKSPIYDAVNVGLEKLAQEKSRRKAIIILTDGVDTAALGKDSKAIEAVKDDQIATTIKPDTSDVLNRVLNRADVLGVTIYPLALPTGDPAKLADPTQRQFATYKAARQRLQIIADRTGGMLNSINRLEEMGRLYAVVAADLRTLYTIEYQPTNDDRNGKWRTIKLEVKNPDLISRTRPGYFAK
;
A
#
# COMPACT_ATOMS: atom_id res chain seq x y z
N MET A 1 63.49 65.51 19.70
CA MET A 1 62.57 65.52 18.55
C MET A 1 62.56 64.12 17.96
N ARG A 2 61.63 63.24 18.41
CA ARG A 2 61.53 61.82 17.94
C ARG A 2 60.09 61.59 17.56
N LEU A 3 59.90 61.38 16.28
CA LEU A 3 58.65 61.04 15.60
C LEU A 3 58.29 59.58 15.88
N ARG A 4 57.11 59.31 16.45
CA ARG A 4 56.58 57.94 16.64
C ARG A 4 55.50 57.69 15.59
N TYR A 5 55.74 56.75 14.67
CA TYR A 5 54.75 56.21 13.73
C TYR A 5 53.93 55.11 14.43
N SER A 6 52.65 55.34 14.56
CA SER A 6 51.70 54.26 14.94
C SER A 6 51.23 53.57 13.70
N VAL A 7 51.59 52.28 13.58
CA VAL A 7 51.10 51.38 12.53
C VAL A 7 49.76 50.78 13.02
N LEU A 8 48.69 51.16 12.35
CA LEU A 8 47.35 50.59 12.53
C LEU A 8 47.25 49.30 11.77
N PHE A 9 47.18 48.15 12.49
CA PHE A 9 47.01 46.82 11.89
C PHE A 9 45.51 46.59 11.65
N LEU A 10 45.07 46.68 10.38
CA LEU A 10 43.70 46.39 9.97
C LEU A 10 43.56 44.88 9.79
N LEU A 11 42.90 44.19 10.75
CA LEU A 11 42.60 42.79 10.71
C LEU A 11 41.37 42.58 9.80
N ILE A 12 41.58 42.16 8.57
CA ILE A 12 40.51 41.75 7.64
C ILE A 12 40.09 40.32 7.99
N CYS A 13 38.93 40.18 8.67
CA CYS A 13 38.28 38.87 8.83
C CYS A 13 37.71 38.40 7.48
N PHE A 14 38.41 37.49 6.86
CA PHE A 14 37.91 36.76 5.67
C PHE A 14 36.94 35.69 6.14
N THR A 15 35.63 35.97 6.16
CA THR A 15 34.59 34.93 6.37
C THR A 15 34.50 34.09 5.14
N ALA A 16 35.09 32.88 5.22
CA ALA A 16 34.90 31.84 4.20
C ALA A 16 33.44 31.39 4.25
N ILE A 17 32.64 31.82 3.28
CA ILE A 17 31.31 31.26 3.00
C ILE A 17 31.56 29.92 2.36
N LEU A 18 31.46 28.83 3.15
CA LEU A 18 31.38 27.49 2.65
C LEU A 18 30.04 27.35 1.93
N PRO A 19 29.99 26.94 0.66
CA PRO A 19 28.73 26.59 0.04
C PRO A 19 28.14 25.41 0.83
N ALA A 20 26.96 25.57 1.39
CA ALA A 20 26.16 24.48 1.88
C ALA A 20 25.94 23.55 0.66
N ALA A 21 26.54 22.37 0.69
CA ALA A 21 26.20 21.31 -0.24
C ALA A 21 24.70 21.05 0.01
N ALA A 22 23.85 21.46 -0.94
CA ALA A 22 22.50 20.96 -1.03
C ALA A 22 22.63 19.45 -1.07
N GLN A 23 22.13 18.74 -0.04
CA GLN A 23 21.85 17.35 -0.15
C GLN A 23 20.88 17.23 -1.32
N ASP A 24 21.38 16.76 -2.47
CA ASP A 24 20.52 16.20 -3.50
C ASP A 24 19.72 15.09 -2.80
N ASP A 25 18.46 15.38 -2.49
CA ASP A 25 17.47 14.36 -2.29
C ASP A 25 17.55 13.52 -3.56
N ASP A 26 18.16 12.36 -3.46
CA ASP A 26 18.14 11.33 -4.49
C ASP A 26 16.68 10.94 -4.70
N LEU A 27 15.95 11.80 -5.42
CA LEU A 27 14.68 11.46 -6.03
C LEU A 27 14.98 10.26 -6.88
N ILE A 28 14.60 9.07 -6.38
CA ILE A 28 14.61 7.84 -7.15
C ILE A 28 13.84 8.16 -8.42
N ARG A 29 14.55 8.53 -9.48
CA ARG A 29 14.00 8.64 -10.83
C ARG A 29 13.66 7.23 -11.27
N ILE A 30 12.48 6.77 -10.86
CA ILE A 30 11.87 5.59 -11.43
C ILE A 30 11.65 5.98 -12.89
N ASP A 31 12.29 5.27 -13.81
CA ASP A 31 12.06 5.43 -15.23
C ASP A 31 10.59 5.07 -15.48
N SER A 32 9.74 6.09 -15.49
CA SER A 32 8.29 5.98 -15.42
C SER A 32 7.65 5.63 -16.76
N SER A 33 8.45 5.21 -17.72
CA SER A 33 8.00 4.78 -19.03
C SER A 33 7.50 3.32 -19.05
N LEU A 34 7.87 2.51 -18.07
CA LEU A 34 7.50 1.09 -18.02
C LEU A 34 6.29 0.86 -17.11
N VAL A 35 5.23 0.32 -17.66
CA VAL A 35 4.03 -0.05 -16.90
C VAL A 35 4.06 -1.52 -16.55
N ARG A 36 3.96 -1.84 -15.26
CA ARG A 36 3.93 -3.20 -14.74
C ARG A 36 2.52 -3.55 -14.26
N LEU A 37 2.03 -4.71 -14.66
CA LEU A 37 0.73 -5.27 -14.31
C LEU A 37 0.91 -6.62 -13.64
N ASN A 38 0.28 -6.82 -12.48
CA ASN A 38 0.03 -8.13 -11.93
C ASN A 38 -1.33 -8.62 -12.42
N VAL A 39 -1.37 -9.84 -12.93
CA VAL A 39 -2.52 -10.37 -13.68
C VAL A 39 -2.92 -11.72 -13.12
N GLY A 40 -4.10 -11.81 -12.55
CA GLY A 40 -4.76 -13.08 -12.23
C GLY A 40 -5.60 -13.57 -13.42
N VAL A 41 -5.58 -14.86 -13.69
CA VAL A 41 -6.46 -15.50 -14.68
C VAL A 41 -7.20 -16.66 -14.04
N VAL A 42 -8.51 -16.70 -14.24
CA VAL A 42 -9.37 -17.77 -13.73
C VAL A 42 -10.26 -18.32 -14.83
N ASP A 43 -10.71 -19.58 -14.67
CA ASP A 43 -11.77 -20.13 -15.50
C ASP A 43 -13.17 -19.65 -15.01
N GLN A 44 -14.23 -20.04 -15.72
CA GLN A 44 -15.62 -19.72 -15.37
C GLN A 44 -16.07 -20.24 -14.00
N LYS A 45 -15.32 -21.19 -13.40
CA LYS A 45 -15.55 -21.71 -12.04
C LYS A 45 -14.71 -21.00 -10.99
N GLY A 46 -13.94 -19.95 -11.37
CA GLY A 46 -13.05 -19.21 -10.49
C GLY A 46 -11.74 -19.93 -10.15
N ARG A 47 -11.39 -21.02 -10.85
CA ARG A 47 -10.14 -21.74 -10.61
C ARG A 47 -8.98 -21.04 -11.31
N PRO A 48 -7.85 -20.81 -10.63
CA PRO A 48 -6.69 -20.13 -11.20
C PRO A 48 -6.08 -20.93 -12.37
N ILE A 49 -5.66 -20.21 -13.40
CA ILE A 49 -4.94 -20.73 -14.56
C ILE A 49 -3.52 -20.17 -14.54
N THR A 50 -2.51 -21.03 -14.46
CA THR A 50 -1.11 -20.65 -14.20
C THR A 50 -0.12 -21.08 -15.29
N ASN A 51 -0.61 -21.70 -16.38
CA ASN A 51 0.19 -22.26 -17.45
C ASN A 51 0.06 -21.51 -18.78
N LEU A 52 -0.35 -20.22 -18.75
CA LEU A 52 -0.42 -19.37 -19.92
C LEU A 52 0.95 -18.76 -20.21
N ASP A 53 1.18 -18.45 -21.48
CA ASP A 53 2.34 -17.74 -21.99
C ASP A 53 1.98 -16.30 -22.44
N LYS A 54 3.00 -15.54 -22.86
CA LYS A 54 2.83 -14.16 -23.35
C LYS A 54 1.85 -14.08 -24.52
N SER A 55 1.82 -15.08 -25.40
CA SER A 55 1.00 -15.11 -26.62
C SER A 55 -0.49 -15.25 -26.32
N SER A 56 -0.83 -15.68 -25.11
CA SER A 56 -2.22 -15.85 -24.64
C SER A 56 -2.94 -14.54 -24.35
N PHE A 57 -2.23 -13.40 -24.36
CA PHE A 57 -2.75 -12.11 -23.91
C PHE A 57 -2.74 -11.07 -25.03
N ASP A 58 -3.79 -10.25 -25.06
CA ASP A 58 -3.86 -8.99 -25.79
C ASP A 58 -4.04 -7.83 -24.81
N LEU A 59 -3.15 -6.84 -24.89
CA LEU A 59 -3.09 -5.70 -23.98
C LEU A 59 -3.46 -4.41 -24.72
N PHE A 60 -4.32 -3.60 -24.09
CA PHE A 60 -4.76 -2.31 -24.62
C PHE A 60 -4.62 -1.22 -23.55
N GLU A 61 -4.16 -0.03 -23.97
CA GLU A 61 -4.21 1.21 -23.20
C GLU A 61 -5.01 2.24 -23.98
N ASP A 62 -6.04 2.81 -23.34
CA ASP A 62 -6.98 3.76 -23.98
C ASP A 62 -7.53 3.24 -25.34
N GLY A 63 -7.77 1.92 -25.42
CA GLY A 63 -8.25 1.24 -26.63
C GLY A 63 -7.18 0.97 -27.69
N ARG A 64 -5.93 1.39 -27.50
CA ARG A 64 -4.81 1.11 -28.41
C ARG A 64 -4.04 -0.10 -27.96
N ARG A 65 -3.82 -1.05 -28.85
CA ARG A 65 -3.02 -2.25 -28.57
C ARG A 65 -1.60 -1.87 -28.18
N GLN A 66 -1.10 -2.54 -27.13
CA GLN A 66 0.25 -2.37 -26.60
C GLN A 66 1.07 -3.65 -26.80
N GLU A 67 2.35 -3.50 -27.01
CA GLU A 67 3.28 -4.64 -27.05
C GLU A 67 3.70 -5.01 -25.62
N ILE A 68 3.51 -6.27 -25.25
CA ILE A 68 4.03 -6.81 -24.00
C ILE A 68 5.53 -6.98 -24.15
N THR A 69 6.33 -6.18 -23.43
CA THR A 69 7.80 -6.22 -23.53
C THR A 69 8.41 -7.29 -22.63
N ARG A 70 7.81 -7.53 -21.47
CA ARG A 70 8.24 -8.57 -20.53
C ARG A 70 7.04 -9.34 -19.98
N PHE A 71 7.24 -10.64 -19.82
CA PHE A 71 6.27 -11.55 -19.23
C PHE A 71 6.97 -12.45 -18.21
N GLU A 72 6.44 -12.46 -16.98
CA GLU A 72 6.92 -13.36 -15.92
C GLU A 72 5.79 -14.34 -15.55
N PRO A 73 6.08 -15.63 -15.51
CA PRO A 73 5.10 -16.64 -15.12
C PRO A 73 4.74 -16.53 -13.63
N SER A 74 3.66 -17.17 -13.26
CA SER A 74 3.15 -17.16 -11.88
C SER A 74 4.12 -17.77 -10.84
N THR A 75 5.13 -18.52 -11.29
CA THR A 75 6.15 -19.12 -10.41
C THR A 75 7.25 -18.16 -9.96
N ALA A 76 7.37 -16.96 -10.56
CA ALA A 76 8.38 -15.99 -10.14
C ALA A 76 8.16 -15.54 -8.68
N PRO A 77 9.23 -15.40 -7.88
CA PRO A 77 9.10 -15.10 -6.46
C PRO A 77 8.64 -13.65 -6.18
N PHE A 78 8.00 -13.45 -5.03
CA PHE A 78 7.52 -12.16 -4.54
C PHE A 78 8.45 -11.51 -3.53
N SER A 79 8.40 -10.17 -3.48
CA SER A 79 8.72 -9.39 -2.29
C SER A 79 7.42 -8.86 -1.71
N VAL A 80 7.10 -9.28 -0.49
CA VAL A 80 5.87 -8.95 0.23
C VAL A 80 6.18 -8.04 1.40
N VAL A 81 5.48 -6.93 1.53
CA VAL A 81 5.44 -6.16 2.77
C VAL A 81 4.17 -6.54 3.53
N MET A 82 4.34 -7.07 4.72
CA MET A 82 3.26 -7.33 5.66
C MET A 82 3.14 -6.14 6.61
N ILE A 83 1.99 -5.47 6.59
CA ILE A 83 1.71 -4.30 7.43
C ILE A 83 0.68 -4.67 8.48
N LEU A 84 1.05 -4.52 9.75
CA LEU A 84 0.25 -4.90 10.90
C LEU A 84 -0.25 -3.66 11.65
N ASP A 85 -1.55 -3.49 11.70
CA ASP A 85 -2.21 -2.45 12.49
C ASP A 85 -2.15 -2.81 13.98
N MET A 86 -1.31 -2.09 14.73
CA MET A 86 -1.14 -2.26 16.17
C MET A 86 -1.81 -1.13 16.96
N SER A 87 -2.81 -0.47 16.39
CA SER A 87 -3.63 0.55 17.05
C SER A 87 -4.49 -0.02 18.18
N GLY A 88 -5.20 0.87 18.89
CA GLY A 88 -6.03 0.50 20.03
C GLY A 88 -7.19 -0.42 19.68
N SER A 89 -7.78 -0.30 18.49
CA SER A 89 -8.91 -1.13 18.04
C SER A 89 -8.53 -2.61 17.82
N THR A 90 -7.24 -2.91 17.69
CA THR A 90 -6.75 -4.27 17.40
C THR A 90 -6.27 -5.04 18.65
N ILE A 91 -6.24 -4.40 19.83
CA ILE A 91 -5.66 -4.97 21.06
C ILE A 91 -6.21 -6.37 21.38
N SER A 92 -7.52 -6.54 21.35
CA SER A 92 -8.18 -7.82 21.68
C SER A 92 -7.98 -8.91 20.63
N PHE A 93 -7.46 -8.55 19.44
CA PHE A 93 -7.30 -9.47 18.32
C PHE A 93 -5.84 -9.83 18.00
N ARG A 94 -4.88 -9.25 18.72
CA ARG A 94 -3.44 -9.38 18.43
C ARG A 94 -2.94 -10.82 18.37
N GLN A 95 -3.40 -11.66 19.27
CA GLN A 95 -3.01 -13.07 19.24
C GLN A 95 -3.47 -13.75 17.95
N THR A 96 -4.72 -13.52 17.55
CA THR A 96 -5.27 -14.06 16.30
C THR A 96 -4.58 -13.47 15.08
N ILE A 97 -4.24 -12.17 15.09
CA ILE A 97 -3.44 -11.51 14.05
C ILE A 97 -2.11 -12.22 13.89
N ARG A 98 -1.36 -12.42 14.98
CA ARG A 98 -0.04 -13.07 14.95
C ARG A 98 -0.11 -14.51 14.43
N MET A 99 -1.05 -15.31 14.96
CA MET A 99 -1.22 -16.70 14.50
C MET A 99 -1.58 -16.79 13.02
N SER A 100 -2.44 -15.91 12.54
CA SER A 100 -2.87 -15.91 11.14
C SER A 100 -1.79 -15.41 10.20
N ALA A 101 -1.04 -14.38 10.60
CA ALA A 101 0.13 -13.89 9.89
C ALA A 101 1.21 -14.99 9.79
N SER A 102 1.43 -15.75 10.86
CA SER A 102 2.37 -16.89 10.84
C SER A 102 1.95 -17.95 9.81
N ARG A 103 0.66 -18.31 9.77
CA ARG A 103 0.14 -19.25 8.76
C ARG A 103 0.31 -18.76 7.33
N PHE A 104 0.19 -17.45 7.10
CA PHE A 104 0.49 -16.86 5.81
C PHE A 104 1.97 -17.07 5.43
N ILE A 105 2.88 -16.83 6.37
CA ILE A 105 4.32 -17.03 6.15
C ILE A 105 4.63 -18.49 5.80
N ASP A 106 3.98 -19.46 6.46
CA ASP A 106 4.12 -20.88 6.15
C ASP A 106 3.59 -21.24 4.75
N ALA A 107 2.60 -20.48 4.25
CA ALA A 107 2.01 -20.67 2.93
C ALA A 107 2.83 -20.09 1.77
N LEU A 108 3.81 -19.23 2.03
CA LEU A 108 4.66 -18.61 1.00
C LEU A 108 5.70 -19.59 0.44
N SER A 109 6.14 -19.32 -0.81
CA SER A 109 7.26 -20.05 -1.41
C SER A 109 8.58 -19.79 -0.66
N PRO A 110 9.52 -20.74 -0.63
CA PRO A 110 10.81 -20.56 0.06
C PRO A 110 11.58 -19.32 -0.39
N ASP A 111 11.47 -18.95 -1.67
CA ASP A 111 12.16 -17.81 -2.27
C ASP A 111 11.43 -16.48 -2.11
N ASP A 112 10.21 -16.50 -1.57
CA ASP A 112 9.47 -15.26 -1.29
C ASP A 112 10.11 -14.54 -0.10
N ARG A 113 10.35 -13.24 -0.27
CA ARG A 113 10.93 -12.36 0.74
C ARG A 113 9.85 -11.56 1.43
N VAL A 114 9.95 -11.42 2.73
CA VAL A 114 8.98 -10.67 3.52
C VAL A 114 9.67 -9.62 4.38
N ALA A 115 9.18 -8.39 4.32
CA ALA A 115 9.43 -7.35 5.30
C ALA A 115 8.18 -7.16 6.16
N VAL A 116 8.34 -6.98 7.47
CA VAL A 116 7.24 -6.76 8.41
C VAL A 116 7.31 -5.33 8.93
N ILE A 117 6.18 -4.64 8.83
CA ILE A 117 5.99 -3.28 9.33
C ILE A 117 4.84 -3.31 10.34
N GLU A 118 5.04 -2.69 11.48
CA GLU A 118 3.95 -2.34 12.38
C GLU A 118 3.68 -0.85 12.37
N PHE A 119 2.44 -0.47 12.65
CA PHE A 119 2.10 0.94 12.78
C PHE A 119 1.06 1.22 13.87
N TYR A 120 1.19 2.40 14.46
CA TYR A 120 0.25 2.97 15.43
C TYR A 120 0.57 4.46 15.65
N MET A 121 -0.31 5.20 16.34
CA MET A 121 -0.05 6.57 16.75
C MET A 121 -0.47 6.77 18.22
N PRO A 122 0.49 6.99 19.13
CA PRO A 122 0.20 7.14 20.56
C PRO A 122 -0.77 8.30 20.84
N THR A 123 -1.68 8.09 21.80
CA THR A 123 -2.67 9.11 22.21
C THR A 123 -2.57 9.48 23.68
N LYS A 124 -1.77 8.77 24.47
CA LYS A 124 -1.60 9.05 25.90
C LYS A 124 -1.04 10.46 26.14
N LYS A 125 -1.45 11.08 27.24
CA LYS A 125 -0.95 12.40 27.67
C LYS A 125 0.58 12.30 27.90
N GLY A 126 1.33 13.21 27.29
CA GLY A 126 2.81 13.21 27.36
C GLY A 126 3.52 12.37 26.31
N ALA A 127 2.80 11.54 25.55
CA ALA A 127 3.40 10.82 24.43
C ALA A 127 3.60 11.72 23.20
N ASP A 128 4.63 11.42 22.39
CA ASP A 128 4.77 11.98 21.04
C ASP A 128 3.63 11.47 20.15
N ARG A 129 2.71 12.38 19.81
CA ARG A 129 1.51 12.07 19.01
C ARG A 129 1.77 12.01 17.51
N LYS A 130 2.97 11.61 17.12
CA LYS A 130 3.32 11.37 15.71
C LYS A 130 3.08 9.91 15.33
N PRO A 131 2.83 9.63 14.04
CA PRO A 131 2.82 8.27 13.53
C PRO A 131 4.11 7.52 13.92
N LYS A 132 3.96 6.30 14.42
CA LYS A 132 5.03 5.34 14.64
C LYS A 132 4.88 4.24 13.62
N ILE A 133 5.84 4.13 12.72
CA ILE A 133 5.86 3.13 11.66
C ILE A 133 7.23 2.47 11.75
N ASN A 134 7.24 1.26 12.30
CA ASN A 134 8.46 0.54 12.60
C ASN A 134 8.64 -0.61 11.62
N VAL A 135 9.77 -0.63 10.92
CA VAL A 135 10.20 -1.79 10.14
C VAL A 135 10.82 -2.79 11.10
N LEU A 136 10.12 -3.88 11.39
CA LEU A 136 10.53 -4.89 12.38
C LEU A 136 11.58 -5.83 11.80
N ASN A 137 11.50 -6.14 10.51
CA ASN A 137 12.58 -6.73 9.72
C ASN A 137 12.54 -6.23 8.28
N ASP A 138 13.69 -6.21 7.65
CA ASP A 138 13.82 -5.95 6.22
C ASP A 138 13.53 -7.21 5.39
N PHE A 139 13.52 -7.11 4.06
CA PHE A 139 13.23 -8.25 3.19
C PHE A 139 14.17 -9.43 3.44
N THR A 140 13.61 -10.53 3.89
CA THR A 140 14.33 -11.78 4.18
C THR A 140 13.50 -13.00 3.80
N THR A 141 14.15 -14.11 3.50
CA THR A 141 13.54 -15.44 3.34
C THR A 141 13.57 -16.24 4.62
N ARG A 142 14.28 -15.75 5.66
CA ARG A 142 14.44 -16.45 6.95
C ARG A 142 13.14 -16.41 7.75
N ARG A 143 12.37 -17.51 7.68
CA ARG A 143 11.04 -17.62 8.31
C ARG A 143 11.06 -17.34 9.81
N SER A 144 12.08 -17.80 10.52
CA SER A 144 12.23 -17.55 11.97
C SER A 144 12.35 -16.06 12.32
N GLU A 145 13.06 -15.28 11.50
CA GLU A 145 13.20 -13.84 11.68
C GLU A 145 11.87 -13.13 11.45
N ILE A 146 11.15 -13.50 10.37
CA ILE A 146 9.83 -12.94 10.05
C ILE A 146 8.82 -13.25 11.16
N LEU A 147 8.77 -14.51 11.62
CA LEU A 147 7.88 -14.93 12.70
C LEU A 147 8.18 -14.21 14.01
N ASN A 148 9.46 -14.02 14.33
CA ASN A 148 9.85 -13.23 15.51
C ASN A 148 9.34 -11.79 15.41
N SER A 149 9.50 -11.16 14.25
CA SER A 149 9.00 -9.79 14.00
C SER A 149 7.48 -9.69 14.18
N ILE A 150 6.73 -10.66 13.65
CA ILE A 150 5.26 -10.72 13.85
C ILE A 150 4.91 -10.86 15.35
N ASN A 151 5.67 -11.65 16.09
CA ASN A 151 5.41 -11.92 17.51
C ASN A 151 5.70 -10.72 18.42
N VAL A 152 6.71 -9.90 18.09
CA VAL A 152 7.07 -8.71 18.87
C VAL A 152 6.24 -7.49 18.52
N ALA A 153 5.53 -7.51 17.38
CA ALA A 153 4.69 -6.39 16.94
C ALA A 153 3.71 -5.94 18.03
N ASN A 154 3.74 -4.64 18.38
CA ASN A 154 2.94 -4.09 19.46
C ASN A 154 2.72 -2.57 19.26
N GLY A 155 1.68 -2.00 19.89
CA GLY A 155 1.40 -0.57 19.79
C GLY A 155 0.10 -0.20 20.48
N GLU A 156 -0.32 1.06 20.34
CA GLU A 156 -1.59 1.55 20.89
C GLU A 156 -2.00 2.88 20.25
N GLY A 157 -3.26 3.26 20.39
CA GLY A 157 -3.77 4.55 19.95
C GLY A 157 -4.42 4.49 18.57
N LYS A 158 -4.11 5.43 17.68
CA LYS A 158 -4.76 5.61 16.39
C LYS A 158 -4.00 4.92 15.23
N SER A 159 -4.61 4.90 14.06
CA SER A 159 -4.14 4.15 12.89
C SER A 159 -3.70 5.07 11.73
N PRO A 160 -2.40 5.38 11.57
CA PRO A 160 -1.86 6.12 10.43
C PRO A 160 -1.62 5.15 9.23
N ILE A 161 -2.70 4.66 8.63
CA ILE A 161 -2.68 3.60 7.61
C ILE A 161 -1.91 4.02 6.37
N TYR A 162 -2.21 5.20 5.83
CA TYR A 162 -1.60 5.65 4.58
C TYR A 162 -0.10 5.94 4.72
N ASP A 163 0.33 6.41 5.89
CA ASP A 163 1.75 6.59 6.19
C ASP A 163 2.47 5.23 6.20
N ALA A 164 1.86 4.21 6.82
CA ALA A 164 2.40 2.86 6.85
C ALA A 164 2.48 2.23 5.45
N VAL A 165 1.45 2.42 4.61
CA VAL A 165 1.47 1.95 3.22
C VAL A 165 2.57 2.67 2.42
N ASN A 166 2.78 3.98 2.62
CA ASN A 166 3.86 4.71 1.97
C ASN A 166 5.24 4.15 2.32
N VAL A 167 5.51 3.85 3.59
CA VAL A 167 6.78 3.20 4.01
C VAL A 167 6.92 1.83 3.35
N GLY A 168 5.83 1.05 3.26
CA GLY A 168 5.82 -0.23 2.54
C GLY A 168 6.17 -0.08 1.05
N LEU A 169 5.62 0.94 0.40
CA LEU A 169 5.91 1.25 -1.00
C LEU A 169 7.37 1.71 -1.20
N GLU A 170 7.94 2.48 -0.26
CA GLU A 170 9.36 2.85 -0.25
C GLU A 170 10.27 1.64 -0.19
N LYS A 171 9.97 0.71 0.70
CA LYS A 171 10.69 -0.56 0.78
C LYS A 171 10.63 -1.34 -0.53
N LEU A 172 9.44 -1.48 -1.11
CA LEU A 172 9.24 -2.19 -2.38
C LEU A 172 9.87 -1.50 -3.59
N ALA A 173 10.08 -0.19 -3.55
CA ALA A 173 10.79 0.53 -4.61
C ALA A 173 12.23 0.03 -4.80
N GLN A 174 12.86 -0.47 -3.74
CA GLN A 174 14.23 -1.00 -3.75
C GLN A 174 14.29 -2.42 -4.36
N GLU A 175 13.19 -3.15 -4.43
CA GLU A 175 13.09 -4.52 -4.97
C GLU A 175 12.88 -4.48 -6.50
N LYS A 176 13.95 -4.21 -7.29
CA LYS A 176 13.84 -3.89 -8.73
C LYS A 176 13.34 -5.05 -9.59
N SER A 177 13.71 -6.29 -9.28
CA SER A 177 13.52 -7.46 -10.17
C SER A 177 12.50 -8.47 -9.66
N ARG A 178 11.68 -8.13 -8.69
CA ARG A 178 10.72 -9.06 -8.07
C ARG A 178 9.29 -8.56 -8.22
N ARG A 179 8.34 -9.50 -8.19
CA ARG A 179 6.92 -9.18 -8.07
C ARG A 179 6.66 -8.57 -6.69
N LYS A 180 5.76 -7.60 -6.61
CA LYS A 180 5.60 -6.75 -5.44
C LYS A 180 4.19 -6.80 -4.91
N ALA A 181 4.04 -7.03 -3.61
CA ALA A 181 2.75 -6.98 -2.95
C ALA A 181 2.82 -6.36 -1.55
N ILE A 182 1.73 -5.73 -1.13
CA ILE A 182 1.47 -5.34 0.25
C ILE A 182 0.27 -6.11 0.76
N ILE A 183 0.39 -6.69 1.93
CA ILE A 183 -0.74 -7.23 2.70
C ILE A 183 -0.90 -6.35 3.91
N ILE A 184 -2.05 -5.71 4.04
CA ILE A 184 -2.33 -4.85 5.17
C ILE A 184 -3.52 -5.38 5.98
N LEU A 185 -3.29 -5.62 7.26
CA LEU A 185 -4.32 -6.01 8.20
C LEU A 185 -4.73 -4.82 9.05
N THR A 186 -5.97 -4.34 8.88
CA THR A 186 -6.48 -3.13 9.54
C THR A 186 -8.01 -3.10 9.56
N ASP A 187 -8.61 -2.28 10.40
CA ASP A 187 -10.05 -1.96 10.32
C ASP A 187 -10.38 -0.91 9.25
N GLY A 188 -9.37 -0.27 8.66
CA GLY A 188 -9.50 0.69 7.57
C GLY A 188 -9.75 2.13 8.01
N VAL A 189 -9.86 2.40 9.32
CA VAL A 189 -10.11 3.75 9.84
C VAL A 189 -8.81 4.53 9.96
N ASP A 190 -8.36 5.15 8.86
CA ASP A 190 -7.18 6.00 8.87
C ASP A 190 -7.39 7.29 9.70
N THR A 191 -6.40 7.65 10.50
CA THR A 191 -6.48 8.81 11.41
C THR A 191 -6.66 10.14 10.69
N ALA A 192 -5.95 10.37 9.59
CA ALA A 192 -6.05 11.62 8.85
C ALA A 192 -7.36 11.72 8.06
N ALA A 193 -7.81 10.60 7.48
CA ALA A 193 -9.08 10.51 6.80
C ALA A 193 -10.24 10.72 7.77
N LEU A 194 -10.21 10.06 8.94
CA LEU A 194 -11.23 10.22 10.00
C LEU A 194 -11.37 11.68 10.43
N GLY A 195 -10.26 12.42 10.59
CA GLY A 195 -10.30 13.83 10.96
C GLY A 195 -10.98 14.72 9.91
N LYS A 196 -10.81 14.42 8.61
CA LYS A 196 -11.50 15.10 7.52
C LYS A 196 -12.98 14.72 7.46
N ASP A 197 -13.29 13.43 7.57
CA ASP A 197 -14.64 12.90 7.54
C ASP A 197 -15.48 13.47 8.68
N SER A 198 -14.92 13.53 9.90
CA SER A 198 -15.61 14.10 11.06
C SER A 198 -16.00 15.56 10.84
N LYS A 199 -15.08 16.38 10.32
CA LYS A 199 -15.36 17.78 9.98
C LYS A 199 -16.45 17.92 8.91
N ALA A 200 -16.44 17.06 7.89
CA ALA A 200 -17.44 17.06 6.83
C ALA A 200 -18.84 16.68 7.39
N ILE A 201 -18.90 15.67 8.25
CA ILE A 201 -20.14 15.24 8.91
C ILE A 201 -20.67 16.32 9.86
N GLU A 202 -19.81 17.00 10.61
CA GLU A 202 -20.20 18.07 11.54
C GLU A 202 -20.81 19.29 10.82
N ALA A 203 -20.48 19.49 9.56
CA ALA A 203 -20.94 20.63 8.75
C ALA A 203 -22.32 20.41 8.11
N VAL A 204 -22.94 19.22 8.26
CA VAL A 204 -24.20 18.87 7.58
C VAL A 204 -25.27 18.39 8.56
N LYS A 205 -26.52 18.36 8.11
CA LYS A 205 -27.66 17.80 8.88
C LYS A 205 -27.62 16.28 8.85
N ASP A 206 -28.30 15.65 9.79
CA ASP A 206 -28.31 14.19 9.97
C ASP A 206 -28.76 13.42 8.72
N ASP A 207 -29.74 13.94 7.98
CA ASP A 207 -30.26 13.34 6.74
C ASP A 207 -29.23 13.34 5.58
N GLN A 208 -28.20 14.18 5.66
CA GLN A 208 -27.13 14.30 4.65
C GLN A 208 -25.87 13.50 5.00
N ILE A 209 -25.73 13.02 6.23
CA ILE A 209 -24.51 12.34 6.71
C ILE A 209 -24.12 11.17 5.80
N ALA A 210 -25.09 10.34 5.41
CA ALA A 210 -24.84 9.12 4.65
C ALA A 210 -24.17 9.34 3.27
N THR A 211 -24.30 10.54 2.69
CA THR A 211 -23.79 10.90 1.36
C THR A 211 -22.66 11.93 1.38
N THR A 212 -22.31 12.44 2.57
CA THR A 212 -21.34 13.53 2.72
C THR A 212 -19.91 13.08 2.47
N ILE A 213 -19.54 11.88 2.93
CA ILE A 213 -18.18 11.37 2.76
C ILE A 213 -18.04 10.80 1.35
N LYS A 214 -17.02 11.30 0.62
CA LYS A 214 -16.63 10.80 -0.70
C LYS A 214 -15.24 10.16 -0.58
N PRO A 215 -15.14 8.83 -0.40
CA PRO A 215 -13.87 8.14 -0.14
C PRO A 215 -12.84 8.31 -1.24
N ASP A 216 -13.27 8.39 -2.49
CA ASP A 216 -12.45 8.52 -3.71
C ASP A 216 -11.79 9.90 -3.88
N THR A 217 -12.29 10.92 -3.19
CA THR A 217 -11.73 12.29 -3.25
C THR A 217 -10.59 12.52 -2.23
N SER A 218 -10.15 11.50 -1.52
CA SER A 218 -9.08 11.63 -0.53
C SER A 218 -7.71 11.82 -1.19
N ASP A 219 -7.12 13.04 -1.08
CA ASP A 219 -5.79 13.34 -1.63
C ASP A 219 -4.69 12.40 -1.09
N VAL A 220 -4.77 12.03 0.19
CA VAL A 220 -3.78 11.15 0.82
C VAL A 220 -3.87 9.75 0.23
N LEU A 221 -5.09 9.21 0.11
CA LEU A 221 -5.34 7.94 -0.54
C LEU A 221 -4.86 7.96 -2.01
N ASN A 222 -5.21 9.01 -2.76
CA ASN A 222 -4.83 9.12 -4.16
C ASN A 222 -3.31 9.19 -4.38
N ARG A 223 -2.56 9.84 -3.46
CA ARG A 223 -1.08 9.83 -3.52
C ARG A 223 -0.52 8.41 -3.34
N VAL A 224 -1.04 7.66 -2.36
CA VAL A 224 -0.65 6.26 -2.13
C VAL A 224 -0.93 5.39 -3.35
N LEU A 225 -2.14 5.50 -3.92
CA LEU A 225 -2.54 4.75 -5.10
C LEU A 225 -1.65 5.05 -6.32
N ASN A 226 -1.40 6.33 -6.58
CA ASN A 226 -0.53 6.73 -7.70
C ASN A 226 0.90 6.16 -7.54
N ARG A 227 1.42 6.12 -6.32
CA ARG A 227 2.72 5.52 -6.06
C ARG A 227 2.71 4.01 -6.24
N ALA A 228 1.65 3.34 -5.79
CA ALA A 228 1.47 1.90 -6.03
C ALA A 228 1.38 1.57 -7.52
N ASP A 229 0.68 2.42 -8.32
CA ASP A 229 0.62 2.29 -9.77
C ASP A 229 1.99 2.33 -10.43
N VAL A 230 2.81 3.35 -10.10
CA VAL A 230 4.16 3.51 -10.65
C VAL A 230 5.06 2.32 -10.30
N LEU A 231 4.95 1.80 -9.08
CA LEU A 231 5.77 0.69 -8.61
C LEU A 231 5.26 -0.70 -9.05
N GLY A 232 4.06 -0.78 -9.63
CA GLY A 232 3.41 -2.04 -9.99
C GLY A 232 3.11 -2.92 -8.77
N VAL A 233 2.73 -2.31 -7.65
CA VAL A 233 2.45 -3.01 -6.40
C VAL A 233 0.97 -3.36 -6.31
N THR A 234 0.66 -4.62 -6.03
CA THR A 234 -0.69 -5.07 -5.67
C THR A 234 -0.88 -4.99 -4.15
N ILE A 235 -1.99 -4.43 -3.70
CA ILE A 235 -2.30 -4.30 -2.27
C ILE A 235 -3.51 -5.16 -1.92
N TYR A 236 -3.37 -5.98 -0.88
CA TYR A 236 -4.39 -6.86 -0.34
C TYR A 236 -4.82 -6.39 1.05
N PRO A 237 -5.90 -5.61 1.17
CA PRO A 237 -6.45 -5.28 2.47
C PRO A 237 -7.16 -6.49 3.07
N LEU A 238 -6.80 -6.83 4.32
CA LEU A 238 -7.51 -7.75 5.19
C LEU A 238 -8.26 -6.93 6.23
N ALA A 239 -9.56 -6.75 6.01
CA ALA A 239 -10.37 -5.82 6.78
C ALA A 239 -10.90 -6.47 8.05
N LEU A 240 -10.37 -6.05 9.21
CA LEU A 240 -10.80 -6.51 10.53
C LEU A 240 -12.25 -6.12 10.85
N PRO A 241 -13.00 -6.95 11.60
CA PRO A 241 -14.39 -6.65 11.96
C PRO A 241 -14.51 -5.69 13.16
N THR A 242 -13.46 -4.95 13.48
CA THR A 242 -13.45 -3.97 14.57
C THR A 242 -14.17 -2.70 14.16
N GLY A 243 -14.79 -2.04 15.13
CA GLY A 243 -15.50 -0.77 14.89
C GLY A 243 -16.76 -0.88 14.05
N ASP A 244 -17.27 -2.10 13.78
CA ASP A 244 -18.53 -2.30 13.05
C ASP A 244 -19.73 -1.79 13.90
N PRO A 245 -20.42 -0.71 13.46
CA PRO A 245 -21.52 -0.13 14.19
C PRO A 245 -22.70 -1.09 14.36
N ALA A 246 -22.87 -2.05 13.44
CA ALA A 246 -23.95 -3.04 13.54
C ALA A 246 -23.83 -3.96 14.78
N LYS A 247 -22.67 -3.97 15.44
CA LYS A 247 -22.42 -4.71 16.69
C LYS A 247 -22.65 -3.88 17.95
N LEU A 248 -23.00 -2.60 17.81
CA LEU A 248 -23.33 -1.70 18.93
C LEU A 248 -24.83 -1.77 19.28
N ALA A 249 -25.16 -1.55 20.53
CA ALA A 249 -26.54 -1.53 20.97
C ALA A 249 -27.33 -0.34 20.39
N ASP A 250 -26.68 0.82 20.26
CA ASP A 250 -27.29 2.06 19.75
C ASP A 250 -26.29 2.80 18.82
N PRO A 251 -26.14 2.34 17.57
CA PRO A 251 -25.20 2.94 16.64
C PRO A 251 -25.75 4.22 16.02
N THR A 252 -24.92 5.25 15.97
CA THR A 252 -25.26 6.53 15.33
C THR A 252 -25.04 6.49 13.81
N GLN A 253 -25.74 7.35 13.05
CA GLN A 253 -25.53 7.50 11.61
C GLN A 253 -24.10 7.92 11.28
N ARG A 254 -23.45 8.73 12.13
CA ARG A 254 -22.05 9.12 12.01
C ARG A 254 -21.10 7.92 12.04
N GLN A 255 -21.33 6.98 12.96
CA GLN A 255 -20.54 5.75 13.04
C GLN A 255 -20.70 4.89 11.78
N PHE A 256 -21.95 4.72 11.30
CA PHE A 256 -22.19 4.01 10.04
C PHE A 256 -21.51 4.67 8.85
N ALA A 257 -21.61 5.99 8.70
CA ALA A 257 -20.98 6.72 7.59
C ALA A 257 -19.45 6.57 7.62
N THR A 258 -18.82 6.74 8.78
CA THR A 258 -17.38 6.59 8.96
C THR A 258 -16.92 5.17 8.65
N TYR A 259 -17.59 4.16 9.18
CA TYR A 259 -17.26 2.75 8.93
C TYR A 259 -17.41 2.38 7.45
N LYS A 260 -18.52 2.78 6.84
CA LYS A 260 -18.77 2.58 5.40
C LYS A 260 -17.66 3.22 4.54
N ALA A 261 -17.29 4.46 4.86
CA ALA A 261 -16.22 5.16 4.14
C ALA A 261 -14.87 4.48 4.29
N ALA A 262 -14.53 3.99 5.49
CA ALA A 262 -13.31 3.22 5.73
C ALA A 262 -13.27 1.95 4.85
N ARG A 263 -14.35 1.18 4.81
CA ARG A 263 -14.47 -0.02 3.97
C ARG A 263 -14.40 0.28 2.49
N GLN A 264 -15.04 1.36 2.03
CA GLN A 264 -14.97 1.80 0.64
C GLN A 264 -13.54 2.21 0.24
N ARG A 265 -12.78 2.86 1.12
CA ARG A 265 -11.36 3.17 0.86
C ARG A 265 -10.49 1.92 0.74
N LEU A 266 -10.71 0.91 1.56
CA LEU A 266 -10.01 -0.38 1.42
C LEU A 266 -10.39 -1.07 0.10
N GLN A 267 -11.66 -1.00 -0.31
CA GLN A 267 -12.09 -1.52 -1.61
C GLN A 267 -11.42 -0.78 -2.76
N ILE A 268 -11.38 0.56 -2.71
CA ILE A 268 -10.70 1.38 -3.72
C ILE A 268 -9.21 1.00 -3.82
N ILE A 269 -8.53 0.76 -2.68
CA ILE A 269 -7.13 0.32 -2.67
C ILE A 269 -6.98 -1.03 -3.39
N ALA A 270 -7.82 -2.01 -3.07
CA ALA A 270 -7.79 -3.32 -3.69
C ALA A 270 -8.04 -3.24 -5.19
N ASP A 271 -9.16 -2.63 -5.60
CA ASP A 271 -9.58 -2.55 -7.01
C ASP A 271 -8.55 -1.80 -7.86
N ARG A 272 -8.06 -0.65 -7.36
CA ARG A 272 -7.11 0.18 -8.07
C ARG A 272 -5.76 -0.51 -8.29
N THR A 273 -5.33 -1.36 -7.37
CA THR A 273 -4.03 -2.04 -7.45
C THR A 273 -4.11 -3.46 -8.00
N GLY A 274 -5.31 -3.93 -8.38
CA GLY A 274 -5.55 -5.28 -8.89
C GLY A 274 -5.55 -6.37 -7.80
N GLY A 275 -5.64 -5.98 -6.53
CA GLY A 275 -5.78 -6.87 -5.40
C GLY A 275 -7.23 -7.29 -5.12
N MET A 276 -7.45 -7.85 -3.93
CA MET A 276 -8.78 -8.20 -3.42
C MET A 276 -8.95 -7.69 -2.00
N LEU A 277 -10.09 -7.06 -1.71
CA LEU A 277 -10.50 -6.79 -0.34
C LEU A 277 -11.05 -8.08 0.27
N ASN A 278 -10.43 -8.52 1.36
CA ASN A 278 -10.92 -9.65 2.14
C ASN A 278 -11.48 -9.14 3.46
N SER A 279 -12.81 -9.19 3.60
CA SER A 279 -13.48 -8.81 4.84
C SER A 279 -13.52 -9.99 5.81
N ILE A 280 -13.06 -9.75 7.02
CA ILE A 280 -13.05 -10.71 8.11
C ILE A 280 -14.34 -10.51 8.91
N ASN A 281 -15.27 -11.46 8.82
CA ASN A 281 -16.51 -11.41 9.60
C ASN A 281 -16.32 -12.07 10.96
N ARG A 282 -15.54 -13.15 11.00
CA ARG A 282 -15.18 -13.89 12.23
C ARG A 282 -13.66 -14.06 12.25
N LEU A 283 -13.07 -13.92 13.42
CA LEU A 283 -11.61 -14.02 13.58
C LEU A 283 -11.04 -15.37 13.18
N GLU A 284 -11.83 -16.44 13.33
CA GLU A 284 -11.44 -17.80 12.94
C GLU A 284 -11.20 -17.92 11.43
N GLU A 285 -11.83 -17.06 10.64
CA GLU A 285 -11.67 -17.03 9.17
C GLU A 285 -10.34 -16.40 8.73
N MET A 286 -9.66 -15.66 9.61
CA MET A 286 -8.46 -14.90 9.27
C MET A 286 -7.37 -15.79 8.65
N GLY A 287 -7.12 -16.97 9.22
CA GLY A 287 -6.14 -17.90 8.67
C GLY A 287 -6.49 -18.38 7.26
N ARG A 288 -7.79 -18.59 6.97
CA ARG A 288 -8.27 -18.95 5.63
C ARG A 288 -8.07 -17.83 4.63
N LEU A 289 -8.35 -16.58 5.03
CA LEU A 289 -8.19 -15.42 4.13
C LEU A 289 -6.72 -15.15 3.81
N TYR A 290 -5.82 -15.32 4.74
CA TYR A 290 -4.38 -15.28 4.45
C TYR A 290 -3.97 -16.37 3.45
N ALA A 291 -4.52 -17.59 3.59
CA ALA A 291 -4.25 -18.66 2.62
C ALA A 291 -4.80 -18.32 1.22
N VAL A 292 -5.98 -17.66 1.14
CA VAL A 292 -6.54 -17.17 -0.13
C VAL A 292 -5.61 -16.14 -0.77
N VAL A 293 -5.08 -15.17 -0.01
CA VAL A 293 -4.12 -14.18 -0.53
C VAL A 293 -2.83 -14.84 -0.99
N ALA A 294 -2.29 -15.80 -0.21
CA ALA A 294 -1.09 -16.54 -0.61
C ALA A 294 -1.32 -17.35 -1.89
N ALA A 295 -2.49 -17.98 -2.05
CA ALA A 295 -2.87 -18.68 -3.27
C ALA A 295 -3.00 -17.73 -4.46
N ASP A 296 -3.66 -16.57 -4.28
CA ASP A 296 -3.77 -15.55 -5.33
C ASP A 296 -2.39 -15.06 -5.79
N LEU A 297 -1.52 -14.69 -4.87
CA LEU A 297 -0.15 -14.28 -5.17
C LEU A 297 0.61 -15.30 -6.03
N ARG A 298 0.43 -16.60 -5.77
CA ARG A 298 1.08 -17.68 -6.51
C ARG A 298 0.53 -17.89 -7.92
N THR A 299 -0.62 -17.31 -8.23
CA THR A 299 -1.30 -17.49 -9.52
C THR A 299 -1.21 -16.27 -10.42
N LEU A 300 -0.64 -15.15 -9.94
CA LEU A 300 -0.47 -13.95 -10.73
C LEU A 300 0.68 -14.09 -11.73
N TYR A 301 0.43 -13.68 -12.96
CA TYR A 301 1.47 -13.33 -13.93
C TYR A 301 1.92 -11.88 -13.72
N THR A 302 3.12 -11.55 -14.17
CA THR A 302 3.53 -10.14 -14.31
C THR A 302 3.76 -9.82 -15.78
N ILE A 303 3.11 -8.76 -16.24
CA ILE A 303 3.21 -8.23 -17.60
C ILE A 303 3.80 -6.83 -17.52
N GLU A 304 4.80 -6.54 -18.35
CA GLU A 304 5.35 -5.19 -18.51
C GLU A 304 5.21 -4.75 -19.96
N TYR A 305 4.91 -3.47 -20.15
CA TYR A 305 4.86 -2.83 -21.46
C TYR A 305 5.34 -1.38 -21.40
N GLN A 306 5.84 -0.90 -22.53
CA GLN A 306 6.16 0.51 -22.75
C GLN A 306 4.95 1.16 -23.41
N PRO A 307 4.27 2.13 -22.74
CA PRO A 307 3.16 2.84 -23.37
C PRO A 307 3.54 3.48 -24.70
N THR A 308 2.72 3.32 -25.73
CA THR A 308 2.89 4.03 -27.01
C THR A 308 2.55 5.52 -26.91
N ASN A 309 1.79 5.91 -25.90
CA ASN A 309 1.52 7.29 -25.54
C ASN A 309 2.38 7.66 -24.32
N ASP A 310 3.42 8.44 -24.51
CA ASP A 310 4.41 8.86 -23.51
C ASP A 310 4.04 10.21 -22.84
N ASP A 311 2.91 10.82 -23.17
CA ASP A 311 2.45 12.05 -22.56
C ASP A 311 2.27 11.91 -21.04
N ARG A 312 3.02 12.66 -20.26
CA ARG A 312 2.91 12.76 -18.81
C ARG A 312 1.99 13.92 -18.40
N ASN A 313 0.74 13.82 -18.80
CA ASN A 313 -0.24 14.91 -18.67
C ASN A 313 -1.14 14.80 -17.44
N GLY A 314 -0.88 13.86 -16.55
CA GLY A 314 -1.67 13.60 -15.35
C GLY A 314 -3.06 13.01 -15.61
N LYS A 315 -3.39 12.66 -16.84
CA LYS A 315 -4.68 12.05 -17.17
C LYS A 315 -4.70 10.56 -16.86
N TRP A 316 -5.88 10.05 -16.61
CA TRP A 316 -6.12 8.62 -16.45
C TRP A 316 -5.87 7.87 -17.76
N ARG A 317 -5.18 6.73 -17.68
CA ARG A 317 -4.97 5.75 -18.75
C ARG A 317 -5.71 4.49 -18.41
N THR A 318 -6.67 4.10 -19.23
CA THR A 318 -7.44 2.88 -19.02
C THR A 318 -6.69 1.68 -19.56
N ILE A 319 -6.53 0.63 -18.75
CA ILE A 319 -5.92 -0.64 -19.14
C ILE A 319 -7.02 -1.67 -19.37
N LYS A 320 -6.95 -2.38 -20.49
CA LYS A 320 -7.75 -3.56 -20.77
C LYS A 320 -6.81 -4.70 -21.16
N LEU A 321 -6.87 -5.79 -20.41
CA LEU A 321 -6.13 -7.01 -20.72
C LEU A 321 -7.13 -8.11 -21.05
N GLU A 322 -7.00 -8.68 -22.22
CA GLU A 322 -7.84 -9.78 -22.70
C GLU A 322 -7.04 -11.07 -22.77
N VAL A 323 -7.64 -12.18 -22.39
CA VAL A 323 -7.12 -13.52 -22.65
C VAL A 323 -7.79 -14.04 -23.91
N LYS A 324 -7.01 -14.54 -24.87
CA LYS A 324 -7.54 -15.00 -26.18
C LYS A 324 -8.52 -16.15 -26.05
N ASN A 325 -8.40 -16.96 -25.00
CA ASN A 325 -9.39 -17.97 -24.70
C ASN A 325 -10.61 -17.32 -24.02
N PRO A 326 -11.81 -17.32 -24.64
CA PRO A 326 -13.01 -16.65 -24.13
C PRO A 326 -13.58 -17.29 -22.85
N ASP A 327 -13.17 -18.54 -22.52
CA ASP A 327 -13.57 -19.22 -21.29
C ASP A 327 -12.79 -18.77 -20.06
N LEU A 328 -11.79 -17.88 -20.26
CA LEU A 328 -10.92 -17.37 -19.21
C LEU A 328 -11.19 -15.90 -18.93
N ILE A 329 -11.10 -15.53 -17.67
CA ILE A 329 -11.31 -14.17 -17.18
C ILE A 329 -10.02 -13.64 -16.58
N SER A 330 -9.51 -12.53 -17.11
CA SER A 330 -8.36 -11.85 -16.54
C SER A 330 -8.76 -10.78 -15.53
N ARG A 331 -7.97 -10.62 -14.48
CA ARG A 331 -8.08 -9.56 -13.48
C ARG A 331 -6.74 -8.83 -13.35
N THR A 332 -6.76 -7.53 -13.51
CA THR A 332 -5.61 -6.65 -13.26
C THR A 332 -6.13 -5.27 -12.84
N ARG A 333 -5.24 -4.32 -12.55
CA ARG A 333 -5.65 -2.94 -12.27
C ARG A 333 -6.32 -2.31 -13.50
N PRO A 334 -7.33 -1.44 -13.30
CA PRO A 334 -8.12 -0.86 -14.41
C PRO A 334 -7.39 0.25 -15.16
N GLY A 335 -6.28 0.76 -14.63
CA GLY A 335 -5.53 1.86 -15.23
C GLY A 335 -4.58 2.54 -14.26
N TYR A 336 -4.06 3.70 -14.65
CA TYR A 336 -3.16 4.54 -13.86
C TYR A 336 -3.22 6.00 -14.31
N PHE A 337 -2.69 6.93 -13.51
CA PHE A 337 -2.49 8.32 -13.95
C PHE A 337 -1.11 8.50 -14.55
N ALA A 338 -1.04 9.00 -15.79
CA ALA A 338 0.20 9.29 -16.52
C ALA A 338 0.91 10.50 -15.92
N LYS A 339 1.90 10.28 -15.06
CA LYS A 339 2.67 11.32 -14.35
C LYS A 339 4.13 11.28 -14.71
#